data_5ff4119a2162311661a7081f0a50edd8
#
_entry.id   5ff4119a2162311661a7081f0a50edd8
#
_cell.length_a   1.000
_cell.length_b   1.000
_cell.length_c   1.000
_cell.angle_alpha   90.00
_cell.angle_beta   90.00
_cell.angle_gamma   90.00
#
_symmetry.space_group_name_H-M   'P 1'
#
loop_
_entity.id
_entity.type
_entity.pdbx_description
1 polymer ?
#
loop_
_entity_poly.entity_id
_entity_poly.type
_entity_poly.pdbx_seq_one_letter_code
_entity_poly.pdbx_strand_id
1 'polypeptide(L)'
;MSEKLDKLRATFKKEQERRIKLNNRIAVLERRIQEEEAAEVSSMVRTANVTPEQLAALLRQSATTTPNPAALSAVGATFEKEVNADED
;
A
#
# COMPACT_ATOMS: atom_id res chain seq x y z
N MET A 1 -26.94 21.72 32.34
CA MET A 1 -25.92 21.00 33.00
C MET A 1 -24.56 21.61 32.70
N SER A 2 -23.50 20.87 32.57
CA SER A 2 -22.18 21.51 32.43
C SER A 2 -21.94 22.02 31.01
N GLU A 3 -21.80 23.31 30.80
CA GLU A 3 -21.40 23.91 29.54
C GLU A 3 -20.03 23.41 29.10
N LYS A 4 -19.13 23.23 30.06
CA LYS A 4 -17.77 22.71 29.80
C LYS A 4 -17.81 21.30 29.23
N LEU A 5 -18.66 20.43 29.79
CA LEU A 5 -18.83 19.07 29.31
C LEU A 5 -19.46 19.05 27.90
N ASP A 6 -20.45 19.89 27.66
CA ASP A 6 -21.10 20.01 26.36
C ASP A 6 -20.12 20.48 25.27
N LYS A 7 -19.28 21.44 25.61
CA LYS A 7 -18.22 21.92 24.70
C LYS A 7 -17.20 20.83 24.38
N LEU A 8 -16.80 20.07 25.41
CA LEU A 8 -15.86 18.94 25.21
C LEU A 8 -16.46 17.86 24.32
N ARG A 9 -17.72 17.53 24.52
CA ARG A 9 -18.42 16.55 23.68
C ARG A 9 -18.54 17.03 22.23
N ALA A 10 -18.85 18.31 22.04
CA ALA A 10 -18.92 18.89 20.70
C ALA A 10 -17.57 18.85 19.99
N THR A 11 -16.50 19.18 20.68
CA THR A 11 -15.13 19.11 20.17
C THR A 11 -14.75 17.67 19.84
N PHE A 12 -15.06 16.74 20.73
CA PHE A 12 -14.81 15.31 20.51
C PHE A 12 -15.49 14.81 19.23
N LYS A 13 -16.74 15.18 19.04
CA LYS A 13 -17.50 14.80 17.84
C LYS A 13 -16.86 15.35 16.58
N LYS A 14 -16.43 16.61 16.58
CA LYS A 14 -15.73 17.22 15.46
C LYS A 14 -14.44 16.49 15.12
N GLU A 15 -13.66 16.14 16.12
CA GLU A 15 -12.40 15.42 15.92
C GLU A 15 -12.63 14.01 15.39
N GLN A 16 -13.69 13.34 15.83
CA GLN A 16 -14.08 12.05 15.25
C GLN A 16 -14.43 12.18 13.76
N GLU A 17 -15.18 13.20 13.39
CA GLU A 17 -15.53 13.47 12.00
C GLU A 17 -14.29 13.76 11.15
N ARG A 18 -13.35 14.53 11.67
CA ARG A 18 -12.06 14.79 11.02
C ARG A 18 -11.26 13.52 10.80
N ARG A 19 -11.23 12.66 11.80
CA ARG A 19 -10.55 11.36 11.71
C ARG A 19 -11.14 10.51 10.59
N ILE A 20 -12.46 10.43 10.50
CA ILE A 20 -13.15 9.68 9.46
C ILE A 20 -12.80 10.23 8.08
N LYS A 21 -12.84 11.54 7.90
CA LYS A 21 -12.47 12.19 6.64
C LYS A 21 -11.01 11.93 6.27
N LEU A 22 -10.12 12.02 7.25
CA LEU A 22 -8.70 11.75 7.03
C LEU A 22 -8.45 10.30 6.65
N ASN A 23 -9.09 9.35 7.34
CA ASN A 23 -9.00 7.94 7.02
C ASN A 23 -9.50 7.64 5.60
N ASN A 24 -10.57 8.30 5.17
CA ASN A 24 -11.08 8.17 3.80
C ASN A 24 -10.09 8.71 2.78
N ARG A 25 -9.43 9.83 3.06
CA ARG A 25 -8.38 10.39 2.20
C ARG A 25 -7.18 9.44 2.09
N ILE A 26 -6.77 8.87 3.20
CA ILE A 26 -5.68 7.89 3.25
C ILE A 26 -6.03 6.68 2.38
N ALA A 27 -7.24 6.16 2.52
CA ALA A 27 -7.70 5.02 1.70
C ALA A 27 -7.68 5.33 0.21
N VAL A 28 -8.10 6.54 -0.18
CA VAL A 28 -8.05 6.99 -1.57
C VAL A 28 -6.59 7.08 -2.07
N LEU A 29 -5.70 7.63 -1.26
CA LEU A 29 -4.28 7.74 -1.61
C LEU A 29 -3.62 6.37 -1.75
N GLU A 30 -3.91 5.44 -0.85
CA GLU A 30 -3.40 4.07 -0.93
C GLU A 30 -3.81 3.40 -2.23
N ARG A 31 -5.08 3.57 -2.63
CA ARG A 31 -5.57 3.04 -3.91
C ARG A 31 -4.87 3.67 -5.10
N ARG A 32 -4.67 4.99 -5.09
CA ARG A 32 -3.96 5.69 -6.16
C ARG A 32 -2.51 5.26 -6.27
N ILE A 33 -1.86 5.07 -5.14
CA ILE A 33 -0.48 4.56 -5.12
C ILE A 33 -0.41 3.18 -5.76
N GLN A 34 -1.33 2.27 -5.40
CA GLN A 34 -1.39 0.94 -6.00
C GLN A 34 -1.65 0.99 -7.51
N GLU A 35 -2.55 1.88 -7.95
CA GLU A 35 -2.85 2.07 -9.37
C GLU A 35 -1.63 2.60 -10.13
N GLU A 36 -0.92 3.57 -9.58
CA GLU A 36 0.28 4.13 -10.20
C GLU A 36 1.44 3.14 -10.21
N GLU A 37 1.61 2.36 -9.15
CA GLU A 37 2.61 1.29 -9.11
C GLU A 37 2.34 0.24 -10.19
N ALA A 38 1.08 -0.16 -10.34
CA ALA A 38 0.68 -1.10 -11.38
C ALA A 38 0.91 -0.54 -12.79
N ALA A 39 0.62 0.75 -12.99
CA ALA A 39 0.88 1.43 -14.26
C ALA A 39 2.38 1.52 -14.57
N GLU A 40 3.19 1.75 -13.55
CA GLU A 40 4.64 1.80 -13.68
C GLU A 40 5.22 0.44 -14.07
N VAL A 41 4.75 -0.63 -13.41
CA VAL A 41 5.14 -2.00 -13.76
C VAL A 41 4.74 -2.33 -15.20
N SER A 42 3.52 -1.98 -15.61
CA SER A 42 3.05 -2.18 -16.98
C SER A 42 3.92 -1.43 -17.98
N SER A 43 4.33 -0.22 -17.66
CA SER A 43 5.25 0.58 -18.49
C SER A 43 6.61 -0.07 -18.61
N MET A 44 7.16 -0.60 -17.52
CA MET A 44 8.42 -1.32 -17.50
C MET A 44 8.38 -2.56 -18.38
N VAL A 45 7.30 -3.33 -18.30
CA VAL A 45 7.08 -4.53 -19.12
C VAL A 45 7.05 -4.18 -20.59
N ARG A 46 6.35 -3.11 -20.98
CA ARG A 46 6.31 -2.63 -22.36
C ARG A 46 7.68 -2.19 -22.85
N THR A 47 8.42 -1.45 -22.03
CA THR A 47 9.76 -0.97 -22.36
C THR A 47 10.74 -2.14 -22.54
N ALA A 48 10.60 -3.18 -21.71
CA ALA A 48 11.41 -4.39 -21.82
C ALA A 48 10.99 -5.31 -22.99
N ASN A 49 9.90 -4.98 -23.68
CA ASN A 49 9.40 -5.76 -24.83
C ASN A 49 9.00 -7.19 -24.46
N VAL A 50 8.54 -7.38 -23.23
CA VAL A 50 8.11 -8.68 -22.73
C VAL A 50 6.61 -8.85 -23.01
N THR A 51 6.25 -9.96 -23.67
CA THR A 51 4.84 -10.27 -23.90
C THR A 51 4.18 -10.77 -22.62
N PRO A 52 2.83 -10.68 -22.50
CA PRO A 52 2.12 -11.25 -21.35
C PRO A 52 2.39 -12.73 -21.14
N GLU A 53 2.53 -13.51 -22.23
CA GLU A 53 2.87 -14.93 -22.15
C GLU A 53 4.27 -15.16 -21.59
N GLN A 54 5.25 -14.36 -22.04
CA GLN A 54 6.62 -14.42 -21.52
C GLN A 54 6.67 -14.05 -20.04
N LEU A 55 5.92 -13.02 -19.63
CA LEU A 55 5.84 -12.61 -18.23
C LEU A 55 5.21 -13.71 -17.38
N ALA A 56 4.11 -14.31 -17.86
CA ALA A 56 3.45 -15.42 -17.17
C ALA A 56 4.38 -16.62 -17.02
N ALA A 57 5.18 -16.93 -18.04
CA ALA A 57 6.17 -18.00 -18.00
C ALA A 57 7.26 -17.73 -16.97
N LEU A 58 7.77 -16.49 -16.92
CA LEU A 58 8.77 -16.07 -15.91
C LEU A 58 8.24 -16.18 -14.49
N LEU A 59 7.00 -15.75 -14.27
CA LEU A 59 6.36 -15.82 -12.96
C LEU A 59 6.15 -17.28 -12.52
N ARG A 60 5.75 -18.15 -13.43
CA ARG A 60 5.60 -19.60 -13.16
C ARG A 60 6.96 -20.23 -12.84
N GLN A 61 7.99 -19.91 -13.58
CA GLN A 61 9.35 -20.40 -13.36
C GLN A 61 9.87 -19.92 -11.99
N SER A 62 9.63 -18.67 -11.65
CA SER A 62 9.99 -18.09 -10.35
C SER A 62 9.25 -18.79 -9.19
N ALA A 63 8.00 -19.22 -9.40
CA ALA A 63 7.24 -19.93 -8.39
C ALA A 63 7.70 -21.38 -8.19
N THR A 64 8.30 -22.01 -9.22
CA THR A 64 8.75 -23.41 -9.18
C THR A 64 10.22 -23.57 -8.81
N THR A 65 11.04 -22.52 -8.98
CA THR A 65 12.45 -22.53 -8.62
C THR A 65 12.64 -21.90 -7.25
N THR A 66 13.66 -22.40 -6.51
CA THR A 66 14.03 -21.75 -5.24
C THR A 66 14.58 -20.36 -5.57
N PRO A 67 13.94 -19.28 -5.12
CA PRO A 67 14.44 -17.93 -5.39
C PRO A 67 15.82 -17.71 -4.78
N ASN A 68 16.58 -16.80 -5.38
CA ASN A 68 17.86 -16.40 -4.81
C ASN A 68 17.63 -15.83 -3.40
N PRO A 69 18.26 -16.39 -2.35
CA PRO A 69 18.06 -15.93 -0.98
C PRO A 69 18.29 -14.43 -0.78
N ALA A 70 19.27 -13.86 -1.48
CA ALA A 70 19.56 -12.43 -1.40
C ALA A 70 18.44 -11.58 -1.96
N ALA A 71 17.87 -11.95 -3.11
CA ALA A 71 16.73 -11.25 -3.72
C ALA A 71 15.48 -11.39 -2.85
N LEU A 72 15.26 -12.58 -2.29
CA LEU A 72 14.12 -12.83 -1.39
C LEU A 72 14.24 -12.00 -0.11
N SER A 73 15.43 -11.92 0.47
CA SER A 73 15.69 -11.10 1.65
C SER A 73 15.48 -9.62 1.38
N ALA A 74 15.89 -9.12 0.23
CA ALA A 74 15.68 -7.71 -0.15
C ALA A 74 14.20 -7.37 -0.28
N VAL A 75 13.41 -8.23 -0.92
CA VAL A 75 11.96 -8.05 -1.05
C VAL A 75 11.28 -8.17 0.30
N GLY A 76 11.64 -9.17 1.10
CA GLY A 76 11.09 -9.37 2.44
C GLY A 76 11.39 -8.20 3.37
N ALA A 77 12.61 -7.67 3.35
CA ALA A 77 13.00 -6.52 4.15
C ALA A 77 12.20 -5.26 3.77
N THR A 78 11.93 -5.05 2.48
CA THR A 78 11.10 -3.93 2.02
C THR A 78 9.66 -4.07 2.51
N PHE A 79 9.08 -5.25 2.42
CA PHE A 79 7.74 -5.54 2.92
C PHE A 79 7.63 -5.36 4.43
N GLU A 80 8.57 -5.88 5.18
CA GLU A 80 8.60 -5.75 6.64
C GLU A 80 8.71 -4.29 7.09
N LYS A 81 9.49 -3.48 6.38
CA LYS A 81 9.61 -2.04 6.65
C LYS A 81 8.29 -1.31 6.43
N GLU A 82 7.56 -1.62 5.37
CA GLU A 82 6.26 -1.01 5.07
C GLU A 82 5.21 -1.39 6.12
N VAL A 83 5.17 -2.66 6.51
CA VAL A 83 4.24 -3.15 7.54
C VAL A 83 4.56 -2.52 8.90
N ASN A 84 5.81 -2.43 9.28
CA ASN A 84 6.22 -1.82 10.55
C ASN A 84 5.93 -0.31 10.60
N ALA A 85 6.02 0.39 9.48
CA ALA A 85 5.67 1.79 9.39
C ALA A 85 4.17 2.02 9.62
N ASP A 86 3.34 1.07 9.23
CA ASP A 86 1.89 1.14 9.43
C ASP A 86 1.48 0.82 10.86
N GLU A 87 2.25 0.04 11.60
CA GLU A 87 1.98 -0.32 12.98
C GLU A 87 2.33 0.77 14.00
N ASP A 88 3.21 1.66 13.65
CA ASP A 88 3.58 2.80 14.48
C ASP A 88 2.63 3.98 14.28
#